data_ff7c4220e7674e618c6f38b77cb49388
#
_entry.id   ff7c4220e7674e618c6f38b77cb49388
#
_cell.length_a   1.000
_cell.length_b   1.000
_cell.length_c   1.000
_cell.angle_alpha   90.00
_cell.angle_beta   90.00
_cell.angle_gamma   90.00
#
_symmetry.space_group_name_H-M   'P 1'
#
loop_
_entity.id
_entity.type
_entity.pdbx_description
1 polymer ?
#
loop_
_entity_poly.entity_id
_entity_poly.type
_entity_poly.pdbx_seq_one_letter_code
_entity_poly.pdbx_strand_id
1 'polypeptide(L)'
;VAQGAKLNPHSSSMRAGPHMCDLAARGLVREILDDGNVPDGMDKDDISATKMSEIQDFLNVKINGRYLFAGSMTSTQPVVPNSFGTAPTFDSSYETEAEPAYYYKGDDNQVSARISENVTLDYGVNADDPGFEKLIRAVRIIRETALSDANASAKFDHALALLNESEDRLQAIELNIGVKVEQLARTNESLTSTKNSLGAVITDIEQANTFEAVAELTQTQTMLEASYNTVVRLSDLTLNRFLR
;
A
#
# COMPACT_ATOMS: atom_id res chain seq x y z
N VAL A 1 8.88 15.35 14.66
CA VAL A 1 7.52 15.64 14.17
C VAL A 1 6.87 14.28 13.90
N ALA A 2 5.97 13.88 14.82
CA ALA A 2 5.21 12.65 14.71
C ALA A 2 4.22 12.79 13.57
N GLN A 3 4.52 12.27 12.38
CA GLN A 3 3.50 11.87 11.44
C GLN A 3 2.93 10.56 11.98
N GLY A 4 1.78 10.68 12.67
CA GLY A 4 0.99 9.53 13.04
C GLY A 4 0.77 8.66 11.80
N ALA A 5 0.86 7.36 11.97
CA ALA A 5 0.58 6.36 10.96
C ALA A 5 -0.87 6.54 10.47
N LYS A 6 -1.10 7.50 9.58
CA LYS A 6 -2.29 7.48 8.73
C LYS A 6 -2.13 6.23 7.90
N LEU A 7 -3.06 5.31 8.08
CA LEU A 7 -3.24 4.17 7.18
C LEU A 7 -3.01 4.69 5.77
N ASN A 8 -1.96 4.18 5.15
CA ASN A 8 -1.52 4.67 3.86
C ASN A 8 -2.71 4.56 2.89
N PRO A 9 -3.13 5.62 2.19
CA PRO A 9 -4.25 5.56 1.25
C PRO A 9 -4.13 4.42 0.23
N HIS A 10 -2.90 3.94 -0.04
CA HIS A 10 -2.62 2.73 -0.79
C HIS A 10 -3.33 1.48 -0.24
N SER A 11 -3.28 1.25 1.08
CA SER A 11 -3.88 0.05 1.67
C SER A 11 -5.40 0.10 1.65
N SER A 12 -5.99 1.29 1.78
CA SER A 12 -7.44 1.47 1.74
C SER A 12 -8.01 1.29 0.34
N SER A 13 -7.34 1.82 -0.69
CA SER A 13 -7.76 1.65 -2.09
C SER A 13 -7.59 0.21 -2.57
N MET A 14 -6.52 -0.48 -2.16
CA MET A 14 -6.31 -1.88 -2.48
C MET A 14 -7.31 -2.82 -1.79
N ARG A 15 -7.85 -2.44 -0.63
CA ARG A 15 -8.88 -3.24 0.07
C ARG A 15 -10.29 -3.02 -0.46
N ALA A 16 -10.65 -1.80 -0.80
CA ALA A 16 -12.02 -1.47 -1.22
C ALA A 16 -12.33 -1.89 -2.66
N GLY A 17 -11.33 -1.86 -3.53
CA GLY A 17 -11.52 -2.05 -4.96
C GLY A 17 -11.94 -3.46 -5.37
N PRO A 18 -11.25 -4.53 -4.93
CA PRO A 18 -11.63 -5.89 -5.29
C PRO A 18 -13.07 -6.23 -4.86
N HIS A 19 -13.45 -5.83 -3.66
CA HIS A 19 -14.79 -6.08 -3.13
C HIS A 19 -15.88 -5.33 -3.90
N MET A 20 -15.62 -4.09 -4.33
CA MET A 20 -16.59 -3.33 -5.12
C MET A 20 -16.73 -3.88 -6.54
N CYS A 21 -15.65 -4.30 -7.17
CA CYS A 21 -15.70 -4.93 -8.49
C CYS A 21 -16.45 -6.26 -8.46
N ASP A 22 -16.23 -7.07 -7.41
CA ASP A 22 -16.91 -8.35 -7.22
C ASP A 22 -18.42 -8.17 -6.98
N LEU A 23 -18.81 -7.28 -6.08
CA LEU A 23 -20.23 -7.00 -5.80
C LEU A 23 -20.96 -6.49 -7.05
N ALA A 24 -20.29 -5.66 -7.86
CA ALA A 24 -20.83 -5.15 -9.11
C ALA A 24 -20.99 -6.26 -10.16
N ALA A 25 -20.00 -7.14 -10.31
CA ALA A 25 -20.05 -8.24 -11.25
C ALA A 25 -21.12 -9.30 -10.87
N ARG A 26 -21.22 -9.63 -9.59
CA ARG A 26 -22.27 -10.56 -9.09
C ARG A 26 -23.65 -9.98 -9.22
N GLY A 27 -23.85 -8.69 -8.94
CA GLY A 27 -25.09 -8.00 -9.19
C GLY A 27 -25.53 -8.14 -10.63
N LEU A 28 -24.60 -7.94 -11.56
CA LEU A 28 -24.84 -8.07 -13.01
C LEU A 28 -25.29 -9.50 -13.38
N VAL A 29 -24.56 -10.52 -12.93
CA VAL A 29 -24.89 -11.92 -13.27
C VAL A 29 -26.19 -12.34 -12.64
N ARG A 30 -26.44 -11.96 -11.39
CA ARG A 30 -27.70 -12.26 -10.71
C ARG A 30 -28.87 -11.58 -11.38
N GLU A 31 -28.72 -10.36 -11.82
CA GLU A 31 -29.75 -9.59 -12.54
C GLU A 31 -30.06 -10.18 -13.91
N ILE A 32 -29.06 -10.76 -14.59
CA ILE A 32 -29.22 -11.43 -15.90
C ILE A 32 -29.78 -12.84 -15.75
N LEU A 33 -29.37 -13.61 -14.71
CA LEU A 33 -29.73 -15.02 -14.55
C LEU A 33 -31.03 -15.25 -13.77
N ASP A 34 -31.36 -14.38 -12.79
CA ASP A 34 -32.45 -14.63 -11.84
C ASP A 34 -33.86 -14.46 -12.45
N ASP A 35 -33.98 -13.79 -13.61
CA ASP A 35 -35.33 -13.49 -14.15
C ASP A 35 -35.44 -13.58 -15.70
N GLY A 36 -34.36 -13.67 -16.44
CA GLY A 36 -34.44 -13.37 -17.87
C GLY A 36 -35.00 -11.95 -18.12
N ASN A 37 -35.12 -11.16 -17.09
CA ASN A 37 -35.78 -9.90 -17.04
C ASN A 37 -34.75 -8.82 -16.66
N VAL A 38 -34.03 -8.37 -17.68
CA VAL A 38 -33.26 -7.11 -17.58
C VAL A 38 -34.31 -6.03 -17.23
N PRO A 39 -34.07 -5.15 -16.23
CA PRO A 39 -35.01 -4.11 -15.87
C PRO A 39 -35.50 -3.35 -17.12
N ASP A 40 -36.81 -3.11 -17.21
CA ASP A 40 -37.40 -2.44 -18.34
C ASP A 40 -36.62 -1.15 -18.71
N GLY A 41 -35.90 -1.17 -19.83
CA GLY A 41 -35.13 -0.06 -20.37
C GLY A 41 -33.63 -0.12 -20.24
N MET A 42 -33.03 -1.16 -19.62
CA MET A 42 -31.57 -1.39 -19.65
C MET A 42 -31.24 -2.55 -20.58
N ASP A 43 -30.28 -2.32 -21.49
CA ASP A 43 -29.72 -3.37 -22.31
C ASP A 43 -28.57 -4.07 -21.54
N LYS A 44 -28.52 -5.40 -21.61
CA LYS A 44 -27.43 -6.24 -21.10
C LYS A 44 -26.05 -5.72 -21.53
N ASP A 45 -25.95 -5.25 -22.76
CA ASP A 45 -24.72 -4.75 -23.36
C ASP A 45 -24.29 -3.43 -22.69
N ASP A 46 -25.25 -2.52 -22.39
CA ASP A 46 -24.99 -1.26 -21.70
C ASP A 46 -24.53 -1.47 -20.24
N ILE A 47 -25.17 -2.40 -19.54
CA ILE A 47 -24.79 -2.77 -18.16
C ILE A 47 -23.38 -3.35 -18.14
N SER A 48 -23.09 -4.30 -19.05
CA SER A 48 -21.77 -4.94 -19.15
C SER A 48 -20.68 -3.93 -19.55
N ALA A 49 -20.98 -3.00 -20.44
CA ALA A 49 -20.06 -1.94 -20.85
C ALA A 49 -19.76 -0.99 -19.66
N THR A 50 -20.77 -0.66 -18.87
CA THR A 50 -20.59 0.16 -17.66
C THR A 50 -19.69 -0.55 -16.65
N LYS A 51 -19.95 -1.84 -16.37
CA LYS A 51 -19.13 -2.63 -15.45
C LYS A 51 -17.71 -2.78 -15.94
N MET A 52 -17.50 -2.96 -17.23
CA MET A 52 -16.17 -3.00 -17.83
C MET A 52 -15.42 -1.67 -17.64
N SER A 53 -16.11 -0.54 -17.78
CA SER A 53 -15.53 0.78 -17.55
C SER A 53 -15.17 0.98 -16.07
N GLU A 54 -16.01 0.55 -15.14
CA GLU A 54 -15.74 0.62 -13.69
C GLU A 54 -14.51 -0.21 -13.32
N ILE A 55 -14.37 -1.42 -13.84
CA ILE A 55 -13.20 -2.27 -13.64
C ILE A 55 -11.94 -1.60 -14.19
N GLN A 56 -12.03 -1.05 -15.39
CA GLN A 56 -10.92 -0.33 -16.03
C GLN A 56 -10.50 0.89 -15.23
N ASP A 57 -11.43 1.71 -14.77
CA ASP A 57 -11.15 2.90 -13.96
C ASP A 57 -10.49 2.51 -12.63
N PHE A 58 -10.98 1.44 -12.01
CA PHE A 58 -10.38 0.90 -10.80
C PHE A 58 -8.93 0.44 -11.02
N LEU A 59 -8.68 -0.36 -12.06
CA LEU A 59 -7.34 -0.86 -12.37
C LEU A 59 -6.36 0.24 -12.79
N ASN A 60 -6.88 1.39 -13.25
CA ASN A 60 -6.10 2.58 -13.62
C ASN A 60 -5.98 3.62 -12.51
N VAL A 61 -6.31 3.26 -11.29
CA VAL A 61 -6.22 4.19 -10.16
C VAL A 61 -4.79 4.66 -9.92
N LYS A 62 -4.65 5.97 -9.67
CA LYS A 62 -3.37 6.61 -9.34
C LYS A 62 -3.34 7.09 -7.90
N ILE A 63 -2.21 6.87 -7.25
CA ILE A 63 -1.91 7.48 -5.96
C ILE A 63 -0.57 8.21 -6.07
N ASN A 64 -0.55 9.48 -5.71
CA ASN A 64 0.63 10.34 -5.85
C ASN A 64 1.22 10.35 -7.27
N GLY A 65 0.37 10.31 -8.30
CA GLY A 65 0.78 10.32 -9.71
C GLY A 65 1.28 8.98 -10.26
N ARG A 66 1.25 7.92 -9.46
CA ARG A 66 1.71 6.58 -9.86
C ARG A 66 0.54 5.62 -9.97
N TYR A 67 0.51 4.83 -11.01
CA TYR A 67 -0.45 3.74 -11.15
C TYR A 67 -0.14 2.61 -10.15
N LEU A 68 -1.19 2.06 -9.53
CA LEU A 68 -1.03 1.04 -8.50
C LEU A 68 -0.83 -0.37 -9.05
N PHE A 69 -1.46 -0.67 -10.17
CA PHE A 69 -1.57 -2.02 -10.70
C PHE A 69 -0.68 -2.27 -11.93
N ALA A 70 0.30 -1.38 -12.19
CA ALA A 70 1.19 -1.45 -13.34
C ALA A 70 2.52 -2.17 -13.08
N GLY A 71 2.67 -2.82 -11.94
CA GLY A 71 3.94 -3.39 -11.52
C GLY A 71 4.99 -2.31 -11.25
N SER A 72 6.21 -2.49 -11.70
CA SER A 72 7.27 -1.50 -11.56
C SER A 72 7.10 -0.32 -12.54
N MET A 73 6.30 -0.46 -13.59
CA MET A 73 6.03 0.58 -14.59
C MET A 73 4.97 1.59 -14.13
N THR A 74 5.16 2.17 -12.96
CA THR A 74 4.19 3.04 -12.27
C THR A 74 3.77 4.30 -13.03
N SER A 75 4.48 4.68 -14.09
CA SER A 75 4.12 5.79 -14.99
C SER A 75 3.26 5.37 -16.17
N THR A 76 3.15 4.07 -16.44
CA THR A 76 2.40 3.51 -17.57
C THR A 76 1.01 3.11 -17.10
N GLN A 77 -0.01 3.47 -17.88
CA GLN A 77 -1.38 3.06 -17.60
C GLN A 77 -1.50 1.54 -17.74
N PRO A 78 -1.86 0.80 -16.68
CA PRO A 78 -1.87 -0.65 -16.72
C PRO A 78 -2.92 -1.24 -17.64
N VAL A 79 -4.09 -0.62 -17.72
CA VAL A 79 -5.19 -1.07 -18.58
C VAL A 79 -5.53 0.02 -19.58
N VAL A 80 -5.29 -0.25 -20.87
CA VAL A 80 -5.51 0.76 -21.90
C VAL A 80 -7.00 0.82 -22.26
N PRO A 81 -7.61 2.03 -22.34
CA PRO A 81 -8.98 2.19 -22.82
C PRO A 81 -9.16 1.50 -24.17
N ASN A 82 -10.28 0.78 -24.33
CA ASN A 82 -10.60 -0.01 -25.54
C ASN A 82 -9.68 -1.20 -25.85
N SER A 83 -8.74 -1.57 -24.98
CA SER A 83 -7.95 -2.78 -25.14
C SER A 83 -8.76 -4.06 -24.89
N PHE A 84 -9.94 -3.92 -24.30
CA PHE A 84 -10.93 -4.99 -24.19
C PHE A 84 -11.61 -5.33 -25.53
N GLY A 85 -10.94 -5.06 -26.65
CA GLY A 85 -11.40 -5.27 -28.01
C GLY A 85 -12.31 -6.47 -28.26
N THR A 86 -12.51 -6.85 -29.49
CA THR A 86 -13.32 -8.02 -29.87
C THR A 86 -12.82 -9.25 -29.12
N ALA A 87 -13.69 -9.91 -28.34
CA ALA A 87 -13.32 -11.18 -27.72
C ALA A 87 -12.86 -12.19 -28.76
N PRO A 88 -11.89 -13.03 -28.44
CA PRO A 88 -11.63 -14.19 -29.25
C PRO A 88 -12.93 -15.01 -29.41
N THR A 89 -13.04 -15.72 -30.52
CA THR A 89 -14.21 -16.56 -30.81
C THR A 89 -14.38 -17.56 -29.67
N PHE A 90 -15.59 -17.71 -29.12
CA PHE A 90 -15.86 -18.68 -28.08
C PHE A 90 -15.70 -20.10 -28.64
N ASP A 91 -14.57 -20.70 -28.37
CA ASP A 91 -14.25 -22.08 -28.65
C ASP A 91 -13.67 -22.78 -27.41
N SER A 92 -13.35 -24.06 -27.49
CA SER A 92 -12.80 -24.82 -26.35
C SER A 92 -11.44 -24.28 -25.85
N SER A 93 -10.70 -23.52 -26.68
CA SER A 93 -9.45 -22.86 -26.27
C SER A 93 -9.71 -21.62 -25.41
N TYR A 94 -10.82 -20.94 -25.63
CA TYR A 94 -11.25 -19.77 -24.85
C TYR A 94 -11.56 -20.10 -23.39
N GLU A 95 -11.92 -21.34 -23.10
CA GLU A 95 -12.20 -21.80 -21.73
C GLU A 95 -10.94 -21.97 -20.88
N THR A 96 -9.77 -22.09 -21.49
CA THR A 96 -8.54 -22.52 -20.81
C THR A 96 -7.44 -21.46 -20.75
N GLU A 97 -7.53 -20.39 -21.52
CA GLU A 97 -6.44 -19.41 -21.62
C GLU A 97 -6.71 -18.16 -20.78
N ALA A 98 -5.87 -17.95 -19.76
CA ALA A 98 -5.67 -16.66 -19.14
C ALA A 98 -4.84 -15.79 -20.09
N GLU A 99 -5.46 -14.82 -20.76
CA GLU A 99 -4.75 -13.89 -21.64
C GLU A 99 -4.76 -12.44 -21.10
N PRO A 100 -4.02 -12.15 -20.02
CA PRO A 100 -3.89 -10.77 -19.56
C PRO A 100 -3.16 -9.87 -20.57
N ALA A 101 -2.37 -10.45 -21.47
CA ALA A 101 -1.51 -9.72 -22.40
C ALA A 101 -2.27 -8.76 -23.34
N TYR A 102 -3.54 -8.99 -23.63
CA TYR A 102 -4.30 -8.14 -24.55
C TYR A 102 -4.71 -6.79 -23.91
N TYR A 103 -4.93 -6.72 -22.58
CA TYR A 103 -5.34 -5.49 -21.92
C TYR A 103 -4.25 -4.89 -21.03
N TYR A 104 -3.34 -5.71 -20.50
CA TYR A 104 -2.30 -5.30 -19.56
C TYR A 104 -1.08 -4.71 -20.29
N LYS A 105 -0.61 -3.56 -19.81
CA LYS A 105 0.55 -2.83 -20.35
C LYS A 105 1.62 -2.55 -19.29
N GLY A 106 1.47 -3.09 -18.10
CA GLY A 106 2.48 -3.07 -17.06
C GLY A 106 3.54 -4.15 -17.23
N ASP A 107 4.28 -4.43 -16.17
CA ASP A 107 5.22 -5.54 -16.07
C ASP A 107 4.87 -6.47 -14.90
N ASP A 108 5.51 -7.65 -14.87
CA ASP A 108 5.26 -8.71 -13.89
C ASP A 108 5.99 -8.44 -12.54
N ASN A 109 6.72 -7.33 -12.44
CA ASN A 109 7.49 -7.03 -11.24
C ASN A 109 6.58 -6.51 -10.14
N GLN A 110 6.58 -7.17 -9.00
CA GLN A 110 5.88 -6.66 -7.82
C GLN A 110 6.64 -5.51 -7.19
N VAL A 111 5.91 -4.45 -6.83
CA VAL A 111 6.49 -3.32 -6.12
C VAL A 111 6.84 -3.74 -4.71
N SER A 112 8.09 -3.48 -4.32
CA SER A 112 8.60 -3.79 -3.00
C SER A 112 9.07 -2.55 -2.25
N ALA A 113 9.05 -2.59 -0.93
CA ALA A 113 9.62 -1.57 -0.07
C ALA A 113 10.47 -2.20 1.03
N ARG A 114 11.67 -1.64 1.24
CA ARG A 114 12.50 -2.02 2.38
C ARG A 114 11.96 -1.34 3.62
N ILE A 115 11.44 -2.13 4.56
CA ILE A 115 10.82 -1.64 5.80
C ILE A 115 11.75 -1.70 7.01
N SER A 116 12.82 -2.49 6.92
CA SER A 116 13.88 -2.60 7.93
C SER A 116 15.19 -2.95 7.24
N GLU A 117 16.29 -2.99 7.99
CA GLU A 117 17.63 -3.30 7.45
C GLU A 117 17.66 -4.63 6.70
N ASN A 118 16.95 -5.64 7.20
CA ASN A 118 16.95 -7.00 6.65
C ASN A 118 15.56 -7.47 6.17
N VAL A 119 14.55 -6.55 6.10
CA VAL A 119 13.18 -6.93 5.73
C VAL A 119 12.71 -6.07 4.57
N THR A 120 12.41 -6.74 3.46
CA THR A 120 11.75 -6.16 2.30
C THR A 120 10.32 -6.69 2.25
N LEU A 121 9.37 -5.83 1.98
CA LEU A 121 7.95 -6.15 1.86
C LEU A 121 7.51 -5.94 0.42
N ASP A 122 7.06 -7.01 -0.23
CA ASP A 122 6.44 -6.95 -1.55
C ASP A 122 4.95 -6.67 -1.35
N TYR A 123 4.47 -5.50 -1.80
CA TYR A 123 3.10 -5.05 -1.57
C TYR A 123 2.31 -4.78 -2.84
N GLY A 124 2.95 -4.87 -4.00
CA GLY A 124 2.30 -4.67 -5.30
C GLY A 124 1.31 -5.79 -5.63
N VAL A 125 0.24 -5.41 -6.30
CA VAL A 125 -0.67 -6.30 -7.01
C VAL A 125 -0.75 -5.77 -8.43
N ASN A 126 -0.61 -6.63 -9.41
CA ASN A 126 -0.63 -6.26 -10.83
C ASN A 126 -2.02 -6.48 -11.42
N ALA A 127 -2.38 -5.71 -12.45
CA ALA A 127 -3.68 -5.86 -13.10
C ALA A 127 -3.78 -7.14 -13.97
N ASP A 128 -2.68 -7.85 -14.19
CA ASP A 128 -2.62 -9.16 -14.85
C ASP A 128 -2.86 -10.33 -13.90
N ASP A 129 -3.10 -10.08 -12.59
CA ASP A 129 -3.43 -11.16 -11.66
C ASP A 129 -4.65 -11.96 -12.16
N PRO A 130 -4.61 -13.30 -12.06
CA PRO A 130 -5.70 -14.16 -12.52
C PRO A 130 -7.09 -13.80 -11.99
N GLY A 131 -7.17 -13.14 -10.82
CA GLY A 131 -8.43 -12.65 -10.27
C GLY A 131 -9.05 -11.58 -11.16
N PHE A 132 -8.29 -10.60 -11.58
CA PHE A 132 -8.79 -9.53 -12.47
C PHE A 132 -9.01 -10.03 -13.90
N GLU A 133 -8.15 -10.90 -14.38
CA GLU A 133 -8.31 -11.49 -15.71
C GLU A 133 -9.65 -12.26 -15.81
N LYS A 134 -9.93 -13.13 -14.86
CA LYS A 134 -11.18 -13.92 -14.85
C LYS A 134 -12.41 -13.02 -14.72
N LEU A 135 -12.35 -11.95 -13.93
CA LEU A 135 -13.40 -10.95 -13.80
C LEU A 135 -13.69 -10.28 -15.16
N ILE A 136 -12.66 -9.79 -15.83
CA ILE A 136 -12.76 -9.14 -17.14
C ILE A 136 -13.32 -10.10 -18.18
N ARG A 137 -12.82 -11.33 -18.20
CA ARG A 137 -13.27 -12.38 -19.12
C ARG A 137 -14.73 -12.74 -18.90
N ALA A 138 -15.15 -12.90 -17.66
CA ALA A 138 -16.55 -13.18 -17.33
C ALA A 138 -17.50 -12.08 -17.82
N VAL A 139 -17.19 -10.82 -17.57
CA VAL A 139 -18.00 -9.67 -18.01
C VAL A 139 -18.03 -9.59 -19.56
N ARG A 140 -16.93 -9.92 -20.23
CA ARG A 140 -16.89 -9.98 -21.69
C ARG A 140 -17.78 -11.09 -22.23
N ILE A 141 -17.72 -12.29 -21.68
CA ILE A 141 -18.58 -13.41 -22.08
C ILE A 141 -20.04 -13.00 -21.96
N ILE A 142 -20.43 -12.37 -20.84
CA ILE A 142 -21.81 -11.91 -20.63
C ILE A 142 -22.20 -10.87 -21.69
N ARG A 143 -21.35 -9.90 -21.98
CA ARG A 143 -21.60 -8.84 -22.98
C ARG A 143 -21.80 -9.42 -24.38
N GLU A 144 -20.92 -10.33 -24.79
CA GLU A 144 -20.87 -10.83 -26.15
C GLU A 144 -21.84 -12.00 -26.44
N THR A 145 -22.38 -12.63 -25.40
CA THR A 145 -23.32 -13.72 -25.55
C THR A 145 -24.71 -13.18 -25.89
N ALA A 146 -25.19 -13.46 -27.10
CA ALA A 146 -26.56 -13.13 -27.45
C ALA A 146 -27.53 -14.07 -26.73
N LEU A 147 -28.66 -13.57 -26.20
CA LEU A 147 -29.68 -14.38 -25.53
C LEU A 147 -30.29 -15.44 -26.47
N SER A 148 -30.24 -15.22 -27.78
CA SER A 148 -30.69 -16.16 -28.80
C SER A 148 -29.65 -17.21 -29.18
N ASP A 149 -28.45 -17.17 -28.61
CA ASP A 149 -27.39 -18.19 -28.88
C ASP A 149 -27.81 -19.55 -28.32
N ALA A 150 -27.65 -20.60 -29.11
CA ALA A 150 -27.98 -21.97 -28.71
C ALA A 150 -27.17 -22.43 -27.46
N ASN A 151 -25.98 -21.85 -27.23
CA ASN A 151 -25.08 -22.13 -26.13
C ASN A 151 -25.11 -21.04 -25.03
N ALA A 152 -26.07 -20.12 -25.06
CA ALA A 152 -26.12 -18.99 -24.13
C ALA A 152 -26.05 -19.42 -22.67
N SER A 153 -26.83 -20.44 -22.28
CA SER A 153 -26.82 -20.98 -20.91
C SER A 153 -25.44 -21.47 -20.50
N ALA A 154 -24.79 -22.28 -21.34
CA ALA A 154 -23.44 -22.79 -21.04
C ALA A 154 -22.40 -21.68 -20.91
N LYS A 155 -22.50 -20.63 -21.74
CA LYS A 155 -21.63 -19.46 -21.67
C LYS A 155 -21.86 -18.65 -20.39
N PHE A 156 -23.09 -18.46 -19.97
CA PHE A 156 -23.41 -17.79 -18.73
C PHE A 156 -22.99 -18.60 -17.49
N ASP A 157 -23.17 -19.93 -17.53
CA ASP A 157 -22.68 -20.82 -16.46
C ASP A 157 -21.16 -20.76 -16.33
N HIS A 158 -20.46 -20.72 -17.45
CA HIS A 158 -19.00 -20.53 -17.47
C HIS A 158 -18.59 -19.17 -16.93
N ALA A 159 -19.25 -18.08 -17.35
CA ALA A 159 -19.01 -16.75 -16.80
C ALA A 159 -19.23 -16.69 -15.29
N LEU A 160 -20.27 -17.36 -14.80
CA LEU A 160 -20.53 -17.45 -13.35
C LEU A 160 -19.42 -18.21 -12.60
N ALA A 161 -18.93 -19.31 -13.18
CA ALA A 161 -17.78 -20.03 -12.61
C ALA A 161 -16.53 -19.15 -12.54
N LEU A 162 -16.22 -18.43 -13.60
CA LEU A 162 -15.11 -17.48 -13.63
C LEU A 162 -15.25 -16.35 -12.58
N LEU A 163 -16.46 -15.85 -12.36
CA LEU A 163 -16.72 -14.86 -11.33
C LEU A 163 -16.46 -15.40 -9.92
N ASN A 164 -16.88 -16.62 -9.63
CA ASN A 164 -16.62 -17.26 -8.35
C ASN A 164 -15.12 -17.48 -8.13
N GLU A 165 -14.39 -17.95 -9.14
CA GLU A 165 -12.94 -18.13 -9.07
C GLU A 165 -12.20 -16.80 -8.95
N SER A 166 -12.69 -15.75 -9.60
CA SER A 166 -12.18 -14.39 -9.46
C SER A 166 -12.33 -13.90 -8.02
N GLU A 167 -13.53 -14.07 -7.44
CA GLU A 167 -13.79 -13.67 -6.06
C GLU A 167 -12.86 -14.35 -5.07
N ASP A 168 -12.73 -15.68 -5.15
CA ASP A 168 -11.83 -16.44 -4.28
C ASP A 168 -10.40 -15.90 -4.35
N ARG A 169 -9.95 -15.58 -5.57
CA ARG A 169 -8.61 -15.01 -5.79
C ARG A 169 -8.49 -13.59 -5.23
N LEU A 170 -9.48 -12.73 -5.47
CA LEU A 170 -9.49 -11.35 -4.97
C LEU A 170 -9.56 -11.31 -3.43
N GLN A 171 -10.32 -12.20 -2.80
CA GLN A 171 -10.32 -12.37 -1.34
C GLN A 171 -8.95 -12.80 -0.81
N ALA A 172 -8.27 -13.72 -1.50
CA ALA A 172 -6.92 -14.13 -1.13
C ALA A 172 -5.92 -12.96 -1.23
N ILE A 173 -6.04 -12.10 -2.25
CA ILE A 173 -5.26 -10.88 -2.40
C ILE A 173 -5.54 -9.93 -1.23
N GLU A 174 -6.80 -9.70 -0.87
CA GLU A 174 -7.18 -8.82 0.23
C GLU A 174 -6.61 -9.30 1.57
N LEU A 175 -6.72 -10.59 1.86
CA LEU A 175 -6.12 -11.20 3.05
C LEU A 175 -4.60 -11.02 3.09
N ASN A 176 -3.93 -11.24 1.96
CA ASN A 176 -2.48 -11.07 1.86
C ASN A 176 -2.07 -9.61 2.11
N ILE A 177 -2.78 -8.64 1.51
CA ILE A 177 -2.57 -7.22 1.78
C ILE A 177 -2.81 -6.90 3.25
N GLY A 178 -3.84 -7.49 3.87
CA GLY A 178 -4.13 -7.35 5.30
C GLY A 178 -2.96 -7.77 6.19
N VAL A 179 -2.37 -8.92 5.92
CA VAL A 179 -1.19 -9.42 6.64
C VAL A 179 0.01 -8.48 6.45
N LYS A 180 0.24 -7.99 5.25
CA LYS A 180 1.34 -7.05 4.95
C LYS A 180 1.16 -5.71 5.66
N VAL A 181 -0.05 -5.19 5.73
CA VAL A 181 -0.38 -3.96 6.49
C VAL A 181 -0.12 -4.16 7.98
N GLU A 182 -0.49 -5.31 8.55
CA GLU A 182 -0.22 -5.62 9.95
C GLU A 182 1.28 -5.75 10.22
N GLN A 183 2.03 -6.42 9.34
CA GLN A 183 3.48 -6.50 9.44
C GLN A 183 4.13 -5.11 9.43
N LEU A 184 3.68 -4.22 8.56
CA LEU A 184 4.15 -2.83 8.50
C LEU A 184 3.84 -2.08 9.79
N ALA A 185 2.65 -2.25 10.36
CA ALA A 185 2.25 -1.63 11.62
C ALA A 185 3.15 -2.08 12.78
N ARG A 186 3.40 -3.39 12.91
CA ARG A 186 4.30 -3.96 13.94
C ARG A 186 5.73 -3.45 13.79
N THR A 187 6.23 -3.37 12.56
CA THR A 187 7.58 -2.84 12.29
C THR A 187 7.68 -1.38 12.69
N ASN A 188 6.67 -0.56 12.37
CA ASN A 188 6.63 0.84 12.75
C ASN A 188 6.58 1.04 14.27
N GLU A 189 5.82 0.20 14.98
CA GLU A 189 5.76 0.21 16.45
C GLU A 189 7.13 -0.14 17.05
N SER A 190 7.79 -1.18 16.55
CA SER A 190 9.14 -1.57 16.97
C SER A 190 10.17 -0.46 16.75
N LEU A 191 10.14 0.17 15.58
CA LEU A 191 11.04 1.30 15.28
C LEU A 191 10.76 2.51 16.19
N THR A 192 9.50 2.77 16.50
CA THR A 192 9.11 3.85 17.41
C THR A 192 9.59 3.57 18.85
N SER A 193 9.45 2.33 19.32
CA SER A 193 9.96 1.91 20.62
C SER A 193 11.48 2.05 20.69
N THR A 194 12.19 1.57 19.66
CA THR A 194 13.65 1.71 19.58
C THR A 194 14.08 3.18 19.59
N LYS A 195 13.40 4.04 18.82
CA LYS A 195 13.66 5.48 18.81
C LYS A 195 13.48 6.10 20.18
N ASN A 196 12.41 5.73 20.90
CA ASN A 196 12.15 6.26 22.24
C ASN A 196 13.23 5.79 23.26
N SER A 197 13.64 4.51 23.18
CA SER A 197 14.72 3.98 24.01
C SER A 197 16.06 4.68 23.77
N LEU A 198 16.41 4.89 22.49
CA LEU A 198 17.62 5.64 22.13
C LEU A 198 17.55 7.10 22.60
N GLY A 199 16.36 7.73 22.49
CA GLY A 199 16.15 9.08 23.00
C GLY A 199 16.37 9.18 24.52
N ALA A 200 15.91 8.20 25.30
CA ALA A 200 16.14 8.13 26.74
C ALA A 200 17.64 7.99 27.07
N VAL A 201 18.36 7.10 26.36
CA VAL A 201 19.80 6.92 26.53
C VAL A 201 20.58 8.21 26.20
N ILE A 202 20.22 8.92 25.13
CA ILE A 202 20.84 10.19 24.78
C ILE A 202 20.62 11.22 25.91
N THR A 203 19.38 11.31 26.42
CA THR A 203 19.04 12.23 27.51
C THR A 203 19.83 11.92 28.78
N ASP A 204 19.97 10.63 29.14
CA ASP A 204 20.78 10.22 30.28
C ASP A 204 22.27 10.59 30.14
N ILE A 205 22.83 10.40 28.94
CA ILE A 205 24.23 10.78 28.65
C ILE A 205 24.41 12.30 28.75
N GLU A 206 23.49 13.08 28.19
CA GLU A 206 23.53 14.54 28.23
C GLU A 206 23.42 15.07 29.65
N GLN A 207 22.53 14.49 30.49
CA GLN A 207 22.38 14.87 31.87
C GLN A 207 23.62 14.53 32.73
N ALA A 208 24.20 13.36 32.55
CA ALA A 208 25.42 12.95 33.24
C ALA A 208 26.57 13.94 32.93
N ASN A 209 26.69 14.38 31.69
CA ASN A 209 27.74 15.32 31.26
C ASN A 209 27.53 16.72 31.85
N THR A 210 26.29 17.17 32.03
CA THR A 210 26.01 18.48 32.72
C THR A 210 26.34 18.47 34.19
N PHE A 211 26.10 17.38 34.92
CA PHE A 211 26.49 17.24 36.32
C PHE A 211 28.02 17.25 36.51
N GLU A 212 28.74 16.57 35.69
CA GLU A 212 30.20 16.55 35.70
C GLU A 212 30.79 17.96 35.43
N ALA A 213 30.25 18.65 34.39
CA ALA A 213 30.69 20.01 34.06
C ALA A 213 30.42 21.00 35.16
N VAL A 214 29.28 20.91 35.86
CA VAL A 214 28.96 21.79 37.01
C VAL A 214 29.89 21.47 38.20
N ALA A 215 30.20 20.22 38.47
CA ALA A 215 31.13 19.84 39.53
C ALA A 215 32.54 20.37 39.25
N GLU A 216 33.04 20.23 38.03
CA GLU A 216 34.34 20.73 37.59
C GLU A 216 34.41 22.28 37.63
N LEU A 217 33.34 22.97 37.22
CA LEU A 217 33.21 24.42 37.36
C LEU A 217 33.30 24.86 38.81
N THR A 218 32.55 24.20 39.71
CA THR A 218 32.55 24.52 41.14
C THR A 218 33.93 24.28 41.77
N GLN A 219 34.60 23.20 41.41
CA GLN A 219 35.97 22.92 41.85
C GLN A 219 36.95 23.98 41.38
N THR A 220 36.84 24.38 40.11
CA THR A 220 37.68 25.44 39.53
C THR A 220 37.47 26.78 40.20
N GLN A 221 36.21 27.14 40.47
CA GLN A 221 35.90 28.37 41.26
C GLN A 221 36.52 28.35 42.65
N THR A 222 36.38 27.23 43.37
CA THR A 222 36.98 27.08 44.72
C THR A 222 38.50 27.19 44.67
N MET A 223 39.18 26.60 43.71
CA MET A 223 40.62 26.73 43.53
C MET A 223 41.03 28.18 43.23
N LEU A 224 40.23 28.86 42.40
CA LEU A 224 40.48 30.25 42.06
C LEU A 224 40.34 31.16 43.26
N GLU A 225 39.32 31.00 44.09
CA GLU A 225 39.13 31.72 45.35
C GLU A 225 40.29 31.47 46.33
N ALA A 226 40.70 30.20 46.49
CA ALA A 226 41.87 29.86 47.33
C ALA A 226 43.13 30.52 46.83
N SER A 227 43.34 30.57 45.51
CA SER A 227 44.48 31.24 44.89
C SER A 227 44.48 32.75 45.16
N TYR A 228 43.35 33.41 44.99
CA TYR A 228 43.18 34.82 45.31
C TYR A 228 43.45 35.11 46.78
N ASN A 229 42.89 34.30 47.71
CA ASN A 229 43.18 34.45 49.14
C ASN A 229 44.65 34.31 49.47
N THR A 230 45.34 33.39 48.76
CA THR A 230 46.79 33.19 48.94
C THR A 230 47.58 34.36 48.43
N VAL A 231 47.25 34.96 47.31
CA VAL A 231 47.89 36.15 46.73
C VAL A 231 47.67 37.35 47.66
N VAL A 232 46.45 37.54 48.17
CA VAL A 232 46.16 38.63 49.10
C VAL A 232 47.01 38.51 50.39
N ARG A 233 47.13 37.33 50.98
CA ARG A 233 47.95 37.07 52.15
C ARG A 233 49.46 37.31 51.89
N LEU A 234 49.93 36.88 50.72
CA LEU A 234 51.33 37.16 50.30
C LEU A 234 51.56 38.68 50.07
N SER A 235 50.62 39.40 49.52
CA SER A 235 50.68 40.83 49.34
C SER A 235 50.73 41.57 50.70
N ASP A 236 49.90 41.19 51.67
CA ASP A 236 49.91 41.74 52.99
C ASP A 236 51.22 41.46 53.76
N LEU A 237 51.79 40.29 53.59
CA LEU A 237 53.10 39.92 54.16
C LEU A 237 54.27 40.74 53.55
N THR A 238 54.23 40.98 52.24
CA THR A 238 55.26 41.80 51.60
C THR A 238 55.16 43.25 51.97
N LEU A 239 53.94 43.79 52.05
CA LEU A 239 53.71 45.19 52.46
C LEU A 239 54.15 45.46 53.90
N ASN A 240 53.83 44.52 54.84
CA ASN A 240 54.25 44.61 56.26
C ASN A 240 55.77 44.51 56.46
N ARG A 241 56.47 43.86 55.49
CA ARG A 241 57.93 43.74 55.49
C ARG A 241 58.65 44.95 54.94
N PHE A 242 57.96 45.76 54.11
CA PHE A 242 58.53 46.98 53.48
C PHE A 242 58.29 48.24 54.32
N LEU A 243 57.33 48.23 55.26
CA LEU A 243 57.03 49.32 56.16
C LEU A 243 57.70 49.24 57.52
N ARG A 244 58.63 48.33 57.73
CA ARG A 244 59.52 48.22 58.91
C ARG A 244 60.96 48.49 58.44
#